data_4287ebc8a54fca9a4ae3b170a3364fbc
#
_entry.id   4287ebc8a54fca9a4ae3b170a3364fbc
#
_cell.length_a   1.000
_cell.length_b   1.000
_cell.length_c   1.000
_cell.angle_alpha   90.00
_cell.angle_beta   90.00
_cell.angle_gamma   90.00
#
_symmetry.space_group_name_H-M   'P 1'
#
loop_
_entity.id
_entity.type
_entity.pdbx_description
1 polymer ?
#
loop_
_entity_poly.entity_id
_entity_poly.type
_entity_poly.pdbx_seq_one_letter_code
_entity_poly.pdbx_strand_id
1 'polypeptide(L)'
;MGCYHFHLNQLSRGKGQSAIDAVCINQIGNHIFEMVNAVAEKKQRRALDLYYELLALKEPPMRILFLLVRQYRILFHVQSLQVKGYGRKEIAEKAGLHPFAAGKYMEQTRYFKMEELRAVLEESAELEERVKTGRLTDTLAVELFLVKYSS
;
A
#
# COMPACT_ATOMS: atom_id res chain seq x y z
N MET A 1 15.85 10.30 1.62
CA MET A 1 16.15 9.02 1.01
C MET A 1 15.79 7.89 1.94
N GLY A 2 14.82 7.13 1.65
CA GLY A 2 14.42 6.03 2.48
C GLY A 2 14.98 4.70 2.02
N CYS A 3 14.59 3.65 2.71
CA CYS A 3 14.95 2.29 2.38
C CYS A 3 14.63 1.92 0.93
N TYR A 4 13.61 2.53 0.40
CA TYR A 4 13.20 2.38 -0.98
C TYR A 4 14.32 2.67 -1.98
N HIS A 5 15.04 3.75 -1.76
CA HIS A 5 16.11 4.17 -2.67
C HIS A 5 17.23 3.13 -2.71
N PHE A 6 17.58 2.61 -1.55
CA PHE A 6 18.58 1.55 -1.47
C PHE A 6 18.12 0.27 -2.14
N HIS A 7 16.84 -0.03 -2.04
CA HIS A 7 16.29 -1.22 -2.67
C HIS A 7 16.53 -1.23 -4.17
N LEU A 8 16.34 -0.12 -4.85
CA LEU A 8 16.55 -0.04 -6.29
C LEU A 8 18.01 -0.30 -6.68
N ASN A 9 18.93 0.05 -5.81
CA ASN A 9 20.35 -0.10 -6.09
C ASN A 9 20.96 -1.39 -5.58
N GLN A 10 20.26 -2.10 -4.71
CA GLN A 10 20.80 -3.21 -3.98
C GLN A 10 20.92 -4.53 -4.74
N LEU A 11 20.26 -4.65 -5.85
CA LEU A 11 20.29 -5.87 -6.65
C LEU A 11 21.70 -6.26 -7.08
N SER A 12 22.62 -5.31 -7.11
CA SER A 12 24.01 -5.52 -7.51
C SER A 12 25.01 -5.40 -6.37
N ARG A 13 24.55 -5.26 -5.13
CA ARG A 13 25.44 -5.02 -3.99
C ARG A 13 25.58 -6.21 -3.05
N GLY A 14 26.42 -6.07 -2.03
CA GLY A 14 26.71 -7.14 -1.10
C GLY A 14 25.53 -7.56 -0.22
N LYS A 15 25.68 -8.77 0.35
CA LYS A 15 24.60 -9.40 1.13
C LYS A 15 24.14 -8.62 2.36
N GLY A 16 25.06 -7.97 3.07
CA GLY A 16 24.72 -7.21 4.27
C GLY A 16 23.78 -6.05 3.98
N GLN A 17 24.05 -5.34 2.90
CA GLN A 17 23.21 -4.22 2.51
C GLN A 17 21.83 -4.70 2.06
N SER A 18 21.76 -5.76 1.31
CA SER A 18 20.51 -6.38 0.90
C SER A 18 19.63 -6.78 2.08
N ALA A 19 20.23 -7.32 3.13
CA ALA A 19 19.51 -7.72 4.32
C ALA A 19 18.90 -6.52 5.04
N ILE A 20 19.65 -5.43 5.14
CA ILE A 20 19.17 -4.18 5.76
C ILE A 20 17.99 -3.61 4.97
N ASP A 21 18.10 -3.59 3.65
CA ASP A 21 17.03 -3.08 2.78
C ASP A 21 15.79 -3.94 2.88
N ALA A 22 15.93 -5.25 2.96
CA ALA A 22 14.82 -6.17 3.11
C ALA A 22 14.05 -5.92 4.41
N VAL A 23 14.76 -5.66 5.51
CA VAL A 23 14.15 -5.36 6.80
C VAL A 23 13.35 -4.06 6.72
N CYS A 24 13.94 -3.00 6.14
CA CYS A 24 13.25 -1.72 5.95
C CYS A 24 12.00 -1.85 5.09
N ILE A 25 12.09 -2.57 3.99
CA ILE A 25 10.96 -2.78 3.07
C ILE A 25 9.86 -3.54 3.76
N ASN A 26 10.20 -4.58 4.53
CA ASN A 26 9.21 -5.36 5.27
C ASN A 26 8.51 -4.51 6.32
N GLN A 27 9.24 -3.64 7.02
CA GLN A 27 8.67 -2.76 8.03
C GLN A 27 7.68 -1.78 7.40
N ILE A 28 8.06 -1.12 6.32
CA ILE A 28 7.17 -0.21 5.60
C ILE A 28 5.97 -0.97 5.04
N GLY A 29 6.21 -2.12 4.42
CA GLY A 29 5.16 -2.95 3.87
C GLY A 29 4.13 -3.38 4.91
N ASN A 30 4.60 -3.75 6.11
CA ASN A 30 3.72 -4.12 7.20
C ASN A 30 2.87 -2.94 7.66
N HIS A 31 3.46 -1.76 7.77
CA HIS A 31 2.72 -0.54 8.13
C HIS A 31 1.63 -0.24 7.11
N ILE A 32 1.96 -0.32 5.83
CA ILE A 32 0.98 -0.07 4.76
C ILE A 32 -0.16 -1.09 4.83
N PHE A 33 0.17 -2.36 5.01
CA PHE A 33 -0.84 -3.41 5.11
C PHE A 33 -1.78 -3.15 6.30
N GLU A 34 -1.21 -2.80 7.45
CA GLU A 34 -2.00 -2.47 8.65
C GLU A 34 -2.83 -1.20 8.48
N MET A 35 -2.30 -0.20 7.77
CA MET A 35 -3.05 1.02 7.47
C MET A 35 -4.29 0.71 6.66
N VAL A 36 -4.16 -0.14 5.65
CA VAL A 36 -5.30 -0.54 4.82
C VAL A 36 -6.31 -1.34 5.65
N ASN A 37 -5.85 -2.21 6.53
CA ASN A 37 -6.75 -2.91 7.46
C ASN A 37 -7.50 -1.92 8.36
N ALA A 38 -6.79 -0.95 8.92
CA ALA A 38 -7.39 0.05 9.80
C ALA A 38 -8.45 0.88 9.05
N VAL A 39 -8.16 1.25 7.81
CA VAL A 39 -9.12 1.97 6.96
C VAL A 39 -10.37 1.11 6.74
N ALA A 40 -10.17 -0.17 6.40
CA ALA A 40 -11.27 -1.09 6.13
C ALA A 40 -12.16 -1.29 7.36
N GLU A 41 -11.56 -1.34 8.53
CA GLU A 41 -12.27 -1.53 9.80
C GLU A 41 -12.79 -0.22 10.38
N LYS A 42 -12.62 0.90 9.67
CA LYS A 42 -13.05 2.23 10.09
C LYS A 42 -12.36 2.71 11.37
N LYS A 43 -11.14 2.26 11.57
CA LYS A 43 -10.29 2.67 12.69
C LYS A 43 -9.40 3.83 12.26
N GLN A 44 -10.01 4.97 12.08
CA GLN A 44 -9.34 6.15 11.53
C GLN A 44 -8.10 6.56 12.32
N ARG A 45 -8.23 6.59 13.64
CA ARG A 45 -7.11 6.99 14.49
C ARG A 45 -5.91 6.05 14.30
N ARG A 46 -6.18 4.74 14.25
CA ARG A 46 -5.12 3.76 14.04
C ARG A 46 -4.41 3.99 12.69
N ALA A 47 -5.17 4.24 11.65
CA ALA A 47 -4.62 4.51 10.33
C ALA A 47 -3.71 5.73 10.34
N LEU A 48 -4.16 6.81 10.98
CA LEU A 48 -3.37 8.04 11.09
C LEU A 48 -2.12 7.85 11.95
N ASP A 49 -2.24 7.12 13.05
CA ASP A 49 -1.08 6.83 13.91
C ASP A 49 0.00 6.07 13.14
N LEU A 50 -0.39 5.07 12.37
CA LEU A 50 0.55 4.33 11.53
C LEU A 50 1.23 5.24 10.50
N TYR A 51 0.48 6.16 9.92
CA TYR A 51 1.01 7.12 8.99
C TYR A 51 2.06 8.02 9.66
N TYR A 52 1.73 8.55 10.84
CA TYR A 52 2.65 9.42 11.56
C TYR A 52 3.91 8.69 12.03
N GLU A 53 3.80 7.40 12.32
CA GLU A 53 4.98 6.58 12.61
C GLU A 53 5.92 6.53 11.42
N LEU A 54 5.38 6.36 10.21
CA LEU A 54 6.21 6.36 9.00
C LEU A 54 6.84 7.72 8.75
N LEU A 55 6.11 8.81 9.01
CA LEU A 55 6.68 10.15 8.89
C LEU A 55 7.83 10.35 9.87
N ALA A 56 7.69 9.84 11.10
CA ALA A 56 8.76 9.92 12.11
C ALA A 56 10.01 9.17 11.66
N LEU A 57 9.84 8.13 10.86
CA LEU A 57 10.95 7.38 10.26
C LEU A 57 11.50 8.06 9.01
N LYS A 58 11.06 9.29 8.72
CA LYS A 58 11.52 10.09 7.58
C LYS A 58 11.09 9.52 6.23
N GLU A 59 10.04 8.72 6.18
CA GLU A 59 9.50 8.26 4.90
C GLU A 59 8.75 9.41 4.21
N PRO A 60 9.04 9.68 2.93
CA PRO A 60 8.36 10.76 2.21
C PRO A 60 6.85 10.48 2.07
N PRO A 61 5.99 11.49 2.30
CA PRO A 61 4.54 11.29 2.18
C PRO A 61 4.10 10.74 0.82
N MET A 62 4.70 11.19 -0.27
CA MET A 62 4.32 10.68 -1.61
C MET A 62 4.68 9.22 -1.80
N ARG A 63 5.74 8.76 -1.16
CA ARG A 63 6.06 7.34 -1.17
C ARG A 63 5.02 6.53 -0.41
N ILE A 64 4.57 7.06 0.72
CA ILE A 64 3.52 6.40 1.51
C ILE A 64 2.25 6.32 0.67
N LEU A 65 1.86 7.41 0.03
CA LEU A 65 0.68 7.43 -0.84
C LEU A 65 0.81 6.41 -1.98
N PHE A 66 1.97 6.38 -2.62
CA PHE A 66 2.24 5.43 -3.70
C PHE A 66 2.06 3.99 -3.22
N LEU A 67 2.58 3.66 -2.03
CA LEU A 67 2.48 2.31 -1.50
C LEU A 67 1.05 1.97 -1.08
N LEU A 68 0.30 2.94 -0.56
CA LEU A 68 -1.12 2.75 -0.25
C LEU A 68 -1.90 2.43 -1.52
N VAL A 69 -1.71 3.24 -2.55
CA VAL A 69 -2.39 3.04 -3.84
C VAL A 69 -2.00 1.69 -4.44
N ARG A 70 -0.73 1.33 -4.35
CA ARG A 70 -0.25 0.04 -4.84
C ARG A 70 -0.95 -1.10 -4.11
N GLN A 71 -1.14 -0.98 -2.79
CA GLN A 71 -1.84 -1.98 -2.00
C GLN A 71 -3.28 -2.16 -2.51
N TYR A 72 -4.00 -1.07 -2.73
CA TYR A 72 -5.35 -1.13 -3.28
C TYR A 72 -5.38 -1.71 -4.69
N ARG A 73 -4.37 -1.42 -5.50
CA ARG A 73 -4.27 -1.99 -6.85
C ARG A 73 -4.09 -3.50 -6.79
N ILE A 74 -3.25 -3.99 -5.88
CA ILE A 74 -3.07 -5.42 -5.67
C ILE A 74 -4.37 -6.07 -5.21
N LEU A 75 -5.06 -5.44 -4.26
CA LEU A 75 -6.34 -5.96 -3.77
C LEU A 75 -7.38 -6.05 -4.89
N PHE A 76 -7.45 -5.03 -5.73
CA PHE A 76 -8.36 -5.02 -6.88
C PHE A 76 -8.05 -6.17 -7.82
N HIS A 77 -6.78 -6.37 -8.14
CA HIS A 77 -6.34 -7.44 -9.03
C HIS A 77 -6.65 -8.82 -8.43
N VAL A 78 -6.28 -9.02 -7.17
CA VAL A 78 -6.51 -10.29 -6.47
C VAL A 78 -8.02 -10.59 -6.41
N GLN A 79 -8.84 -9.61 -6.06
CA GLN A 79 -10.28 -9.81 -5.98
C GLN A 79 -10.89 -10.14 -7.34
N SER A 80 -10.43 -9.49 -8.41
CA SER A 80 -10.92 -9.79 -9.76
C SER A 80 -10.58 -11.21 -10.18
N LEU A 81 -9.42 -11.72 -9.77
CA LEU A 81 -9.05 -13.12 -10.04
C LEU A 81 -9.88 -14.09 -9.22
N GLN A 82 -10.20 -13.74 -7.96
CA GLN A 82 -11.07 -14.57 -7.12
C GLN A 82 -12.47 -14.70 -7.73
N VAL A 83 -13.00 -13.60 -8.25
CA VAL A 83 -14.32 -13.61 -8.91
C VAL A 83 -14.33 -14.55 -10.11
N LYS A 84 -13.21 -14.69 -10.80
CA LYS A 84 -13.07 -15.61 -11.93
C LYS A 84 -12.89 -17.06 -11.51
N GLY A 85 -12.79 -17.31 -10.21
CA GLY A 85 -12.70 -18.67 -9.68
C GLY A 85 -11.29 -19.21 -9.50
N TYR A 86 -10.26 -18.37 -9.66
CA TYR A 86 -8.89 -18.83 -9.46
C TYR A 86 -8.59 -19.08 -7.99
N GLY A 87 -7.80 -20.10 -7.71
CA GLY A 87 -7.35 -20.40 -6.37
C GLY A 87 -6.07 -19.65 -6.01
N ARG A 88 -5.64 -19.82 -4.76
CA ARG A 88 -4.48 -19.11 -4.19
C ARG A 88 -3.21 -19.22 -5.04
N LYS A 89 -2.88 -20.42 -5.47
CA LYS A 89 -1.67 -20.68 -6.25
C LYS A 89 -1.68 -19.93 -7.59
N GLU A 90 -2.83 -20.01 -8.28
CA GLU A 90 -3.00 -19.35 -9.57
C GLU A 90 -3.00 -17.84 -9.44
N ILE A 91 -3.62 -17.32 -8.38
CA ILE A 91 -3.64 -15.89 -8.08
C ILE A 91 -2.22 -15.40 -7.83
N ALA A 92 -1.44 -16.15 -7.06
CA ALA A 92 -0.04 -15.79 -6.80
C ALA A 92 0.75 -15.66 -8.10
N GLU A 93 0.59 -16.62 -9.01
CA GLU A 93 1.29 -16.59 -10.29
C GLU A 93 0.82 -15.42 -11.17
N LYS A 94 -0.48 -15.23 -11.29
CA LYS A 94 -1.05 -14.20 -12.18
C LYS A 94 -0.80 -12.79 -11.66
N ALA A 95 -0.79 -12.61 -10.35
CA ALA A 95 -0.56 -11.30 -9.74
C ALA A 95 0.92 -11.04 -9.44
N GLY A 96 1.79 -12.02 -9.69
CA GLY A 96 3.22 -11.87 -9.42
C GLY A 96 3.54 -11.78 -7.93
N LEU A 97 2.81 -12.53 -7.10
CA LEU A 97 2.96 -12.51 -5.66
C LEU A 97 3.51 -13.84 -5.15
N HIS A 98 4.23 -13.78 -4.03
CA HIS A 98 4.57 -14.99 -3.32
C HIS A 98 3.27 -15.64 -2.80
N PRO A 99 3.15 -16.98 -2.83
CA PRO A 99 1.91 -17.65 -2.38
C PRO A 99 1.46 -17.24 -0.97
N PHE A 100 2.41 -17.02 -0.06
CA PHE A 100 2.10 -16.56 1.29
C PHE A 100 1.45 -15.17 1.27
N ALA A 101 2.02 -14.26 0.48
CA ALA A 101 1.47 -12.91 0.32
C ALA A 101 0.10 -12.95 -0.34
N ALA A 102 -0.07 -13.79 -1.35
CA ALA A 102 -1.36 -13.94 -2.02
C ALA A 102 -2.46 -14.30 -1.02
N GLY A 103 -2.17 -15.22 -0.09
CA GLY A 103 -3.12 -15.59 0.95
C GLY A 103 -3.53 -14.42 1.83
N LYS A 104 -2.57 -13.59 2.21
CA LYS A 104 -2.84 -12.40 3.03
C LYS A 104 -3.70 -11.38 2.29
N TYR A 105 -3.41 -11.14 1.01
CA TYR A 105 -4.22 -10.21 0.22
C TYR A 105 -5.62 -10.76 -0.02
N MET A 106 -5.75 -12.06 -0.24
CA MET A 106 -7.05 -12.70 -0.40
C MET A 106 -7.92 -12.50 0.84
N GLU A 107 -7.33 -12.60 2.03
CA GLU A 107 -8.04 -12.32 3.28
C GLU A 107 -8.44 -10.85 3.37
N GLN A 108 -7.54 -9.95 3.01
CA GLN A 108 -7.80 -8.52 3.09
C GLN A 108 -8.92 -8.08 2.13
N THR A 109 -9.07 -8.74 0.98
CA THR A 109 -10.14 -8.42 0.03
C THR A 109 -11.54 -8.61 0.61
N ARG A 110 -11.69 -9.40 1.66
CA ARG A 110 -13.00 -9.63 2.29
C ARG A 110 -13.63 -8.35 2.83
N TYR A 111 -12.81 -7.35 3.13
CA TYR A 111 -13.30 -6.08 3.67
C TYR A 111 -13.78 -5.11 2.61
N PHE A 112 -13.58 -5.42 1.33
CA PHE A 112 -13.82 -4.47 0.24
C PHE A 112 -14.67 -5.06 -0.86
N LYS A 113 -15.52 -4.21 -1.44
CA LYS A 113 -16.23 -4.52 -2.67
C LYS A 113 -15.40 -4.02 -3.85
N MET A 114 -15.60 -4.63 -5.01
CA MET A 114 -14.89 -4.21 -6.24
C MET A 114 -15.10 -2.73 -6.54
N GLU A 115 -16.32 -2.24 -6.36
CA GLU A 115 -16.65 -0.85 -6.62
C GLU A 115 -15.89 0.10 -5.70
N GLU A 116 -15.72 -0.31 -4.45
CA GLU A 116 -14.97 0.49 -3.48
C GLU A 116 -13.50 0.59 -3.88
N LEU A 117 -12.91 -0.54 -4.26
CA LEU A 117 -11.52 -0.57 -4.69
C LEU A 117 -11.30 0.27 -5.95
N ARG A 118 -12.23 0.18 -6.89
CA ARG A 118 -12.18 0.97 -8.12
C ARG A 118 -12.26 2.46 -7.81
N ALA A 119 -13.18 2.85 -6.95
CA ALA A 119 -13.35 4.25 -6.56
C ALA A 119 -12.08 4.79 -5.90
N VAL A 120 -11.46 4.01 -5.01
CA VAL A 120 -10.22 4.41 -4.36
C VAL A 120 -9.13 4.68 -5.40
N LEU A 121 -9.00 3.79 -6.39
CA LEU A 121 -7.97 3.93 -7.42
C LEU A 121 -8.20 5.15 -8.30
N GLU A 122 -9.44 5.42 -8.66
CA GLU A 122 -9.78 6.59 -9.48
C GLU A 122 -9.53 7.89 -8.72
N GLU A 123 -9.98 7.96 -7.48
CA GLU A 123 -9.83 9.17 -6.67
C GLU A 123 -8.38 9.41 -6.25
N SER A 124 -7.60 8.35 -6.07
CA SER A 124 -6.19 8.52 -5.73
C SER A 124 -5.39 9.14 -6.88
N ALA A 125 -5.75 8.82 -8.11
CA ALA A 125 -5.11 9.44 -9.27
C ALA A 125 -5.36 10.95 -9.28
N GLU A 126 -6.57 11.37 -8.96
CA GLU A 126 -6.91 12.78 -8.86
C GLU A 126 -6.15 13.46 -7.73
N LEU A 127 -6.02 12.76 -6.60
CA LEU A 127 -5.29 13.28 -5.45
C LEU A 127 -3.80 13.51 -5.80
N GLU A 128 -3.19 12.56 -6.48
CA GLU A 128 -1.80 12.70 -6.94
C GLU A 128 -1.65 13.90 -7.87
N GLU A 129 -2.60 14.11 -8.77
CA GLU A 129 -2.58 15.24 -9.69
C GLU A 129 -2.65 16.57 -8.93
N ARG A 130 -3.46 16.64 -7.90
CA ARG A 130 -3.56 17.86 -7.08
C ARG A 130 -2.26 18.18 -6.37
N VAL A 131 -1.52 17.16 -5.94
CA VAL A 131 -0.20 17.37 -5.34
C VAL A 131 0.80 17.85 -6.39
N LYS A 132 0.82 17.21 -7.56
CA LYS A 132 1.73 17.57 -8.65
C LYS A 132 1.52 18.99 -9.14
N THR A 133 0.29 19.48 -9.13
CA THR A 133 -0.04 20.83 -9.57
C THR A 133 0.03 21.87 -8.46
N GLY A 134 0.47 21.49 -7.28
CA GLY A 134 0.66 22.41 -6.16
C GLY A 134 -0.61 22.83 -5.45
N ARG A 135 -1.73 22.19 -5.73
CA ARG A 135 -3.02 22.51 -5.09
C ARG A 135 -3.14 21.90 -3.70
N LEU A 136 -2.31 20.94 -3.39
CA LEU A 136 -2.39 20.19 -2.15
C LEU A 136 -0.98 19.79 -1.74
N THR A 137 -0.67 19.85 -0.44
CA THR A 137 0.61 19.35 0.04
C THR A 137 0.57 17.82 0.07
N ASP A 138 1.74 17.21 -0.07
CA ASP A 138 1.85 15.75 -0.05
C ASP A 138 1.41 15.17 1.31
N THR A 139 1.80 15.82 2.40
CA THR A 139 1.42 15.37 3.75
C THR A 139 -0.10 15.37 3.92
N LEU A 140 -0.75 16.46 3.49
CA LEU A 140 -2.20 16.57 3.60
C LEU A 140 -2.92 15.59 2.68
N ALA A 141 -2.35 15.30 1.53
CA ALA A 141 -2.93 14.34 0.59
C ALA A 141 -3.12 12.96 1.24
N VAL A 142 -2.11 12.48 1.96
CA VAL A 142 -2.21 11.19 2.64
C VAL A 142 -3.23 11.23 3.76
N GLU A 143 -3.24 12.32 4.54
CA GLU A 143 -4.22 12.49 5.61
C GLU A 143 -5.65 12.46 5.07
N LEU A 144 -5.91 13.20 4.00
CA LEU A 144 -7.24 13.24 3.36
C LEU A 144 -7.65 11.86 2.86
N PHE A 145 -6.71 11.14 2.25
CA PHE A 145 -6.95 9.77 1.78
C PHE A 145 -7.41 8.88 2.94
N LEU A 146 -6.62 8.87 4.01
CA LEU A 146 -6.90 8.01 5.16
C LEU A 146 -8.22 8.39 5.85
N VAL A 147 -8.47 9.68 6.03
CA VAL A 147 -9.70 10.15 6.67
C VAL A 147 -10.92 9.80 5.83
N LYS A 148 -10.85 10.02 4.53
CA LYS A 148 -11.99 9.76 3.65
C LYS A 148 -12.43 8.32 3.68
N TYR A 149 -11.49 7.39 3.58
CA TYR A 149 -11.83 5.98 3.46
C TYR A 149 -11.98 5.25 4.78
N SER A 150 -11.63 5.88 5.89
CA SER A 150 -11.80 5.30 7.22
C SER A 150 -13.01 5.86 7.99
N SER A 151 -13.75 6.76 7.37
CA SER A 151 -14.96 7.32 8.03
C SER A 151 -16.20 6.51 7.76
#